data_06bd46f565ff79d5a5b5c576689cd3b5
#
_entry.id   06bd46f565ff79d5a5b5c576689cd3b5
#
_cell.length_a   1.000
_cell.length_b   1.000
_cell.length_c   1.000
_cell.angle_alpha   90.00
_cell.angle_beta   90.00
_cell.angle_gamma   90.00
#
_symmetry.space_group_name_H-M   'P 1'
#
loop_
_entity.id
_entity.type
_entity.pdbx_description
1 polymer ?
#
loop_
_entity_poly.entity_id
_entity_poly.type
_entity_poly.pdbx_seq_one_letter_code
_entity_poly.pdbx_strand_id
1 'polypeptide(L)'
;MVCVTGDVHQRSYRGTDTLFSPFSEVELATKYANIAARYGIRITLFFTGKACLEEPDAVKRIADMPHCEIGGHTFAAFRDPWSRIYKKLLGTPWGREVHQRRDIAKTIESIQSVTGKRISVWRNHSYIQTADTSRLLESAAIQWVSDEVNPTKYSWERLSPAIRSLPINVQPDHEHLLHGKYQNGKTKPSRLEGRVSITEWVELAQNKVQTITKANGIATILVHPLCMEIADGMEAFEELCQFLQPFPNCWVSEVGA
;
A
#
# COMPACT_ATOMS: atom_id res chain seq x y z
N MET A 1 12.64 0.81 14.42
CA MET A 1 12.15 1.83 13.45
C MET A 1 10.81 1.36 12.88
N VAL A 2 9.89 2.26 12.55
CA VAL A 2 8.61 1.92 11.94
C VAL A 2 8.44 2.60 10.58
N CYS A 3 7.78 1.92 9.64
CA CYS A 3 7.46 2.42 8.32
C CYS A 3 5.97 2.12 8.04
N VAL A 4 5.13 3.16 8.00
CA VAL A 4 3.68 3.03 7.78
C VAL A 4 3.37 3.25 6.31
N THR A 5 2.64 2.33 5.71
CA THR A 5 2.31 2.37 4.28
C THR A 5 0.83 2.12 4.04
N GLY A 6 0.32 2.60 2.91
CA GLY A 6 -1.06 2.35 2.47
C GLY A 6 -1.16 2.32 0.96
N ASP A 7 -2.13 1.58 0.43
CA ASP A 7 -2.41 1.51 -1.00
C ASP A 7 -3.69 2.29 -1.31
N VAL A 8 -3.69 3.02 -2.43
CA VAL A 8 -4.77 3.95 -2.81
C VAL A 8 -5.15 3.75 -4.28
N HIS A 9 -6.38 3.33 -4.51
CA HIS A 9 -6.89 3.05 -5.85
C HIS A 9 -7.73 4.21 -6.40
N GLN A 10 -7.95 4.17 -7.71
CA GLN A 10 -8.78 5.12 -8.45
C GLN A 10 -10.26 5.04 -8.03
N ARG A 11 -10.97 6.16 -8.09
CA ARG A 11 -12.42 6.24 -7.81
C ARG A 11 -13.26 5.25 -8.65
N SER A 12 -12.84 5.00 -9.88
CA SER A 12 -13.49 4.00 -10.76
C SER A 12 -13.15 2.55 -10.41
N TYR A 13 -12.30 2.30 -9.39
CA TYR A 13 -12.05 0.96 -8.89
C TYR A 13 -13.33 0.39 -8.27
N ARG A 14 -13.71 -0.81 -8.73
CA ARG A 14 -14.87 -1.54 -8.21
C ARG A 14 -14.40 -2.84 -7.58
N GLY A 15 -13.80 -2.73 -6.42
CA GLY A 15 -13.55 -3.85 -5.51
C GLY A 15 -14.79 -4.18 -4.70
N THR A 16 -14.80 -5.32 -4.04
CA THR A 16 -15.93 -5.69 -3.16
C THR A 16 -16.07 -4.74 -1.97
N ASP A 17 -14.97 -4.21 -1.47
CA ASP A 17 -14.97 -3.35 -0.28
C ASP A 17 -15.39 -1.91 -0.58
N THR A 18 -15.19 -1.42 -1.81
CA THR A 18 -15.68 -0.08 -2.22
C THR A 18 -17.21 0.07 -2.17
N LEU A 19 -17.95 -1.03 -2.05
CA LEU A 19 -19.41 -1.00 -1.86
C LEU A 19 -19.83 -0.59 -0.43
N PHE A 20 -18.91 -0.62 0.52
CA PHE A 20 -19.18 -0.34 1.93
C PHE A 20 -18.76 1.06 2.36
N SER A 21 -18.24 1.88 1.44
CA SER A 21 -17.92 3.29 1.71
C SER A 21 -18.48 4.19 0.59
N PRO A 22 -19.08 5.34 0.93
CA PRO A 22 -19.49 6.33 -0.06
C PRO A 22 -18.30 7.16 -0.59
N PHE A 23 -17.17 7.13 0.09
CA PHE A 23 -15.99 7.93 -0.23
C PHE A 23 -15.07 7.20 -1.23
N SER A 24 -14.31 7.97 -2.02
CA SER A 24 -13.21 7.41 -2.79
C SER A 24 -12.01 7.07 -1.89
N GLU A 25 -11.15 6.17 -2.35
CA GLU A 25 -9.93 5.85 -1.58
C GLU A 25 -8.98 7.04 -1.47
N VAL A 26 -9.00 7.99 -2.42
CA VAL A 26 -8.21 9.22 -2.36
C VAL A 26 -8.75 10.19 -1.30
N GLU A 27 -10.10 10.31 -1.18
CA GLU A 27 -10.73 11.07 -0.09
C GLU A 27 -10.36 10.47 1.27
N LEU A 28 -10.41 9.14 1.39
CA LEU A 28 -10.03 8.42 2.60
C LEU A 28 -8.53 8.52 2.89
N ALA A 29 -7.67 8.50 1.88
CA ALA A 29 -6.24 8.73 2.03
C ALA A 29 -5.94 10.13 2.58
N THR A 30 -6.76 11.14 2.26
CA THR A 30 -6.65 12.48 2.85
C THR A 30 -6.96 12.46 4.35
N LYS A 31 -8.04 11.79 4.77
CA LYS A 31 -8.40 11.59 6.19
C LYS A 31 -7.28 10.84 6.93
N TYR A 32 -6.81 9.74 6.35
CA TYR A 32 -5.72 8.91 6.85
C TYR A 32 -4.43 9.73 7.05
N ALA A 33 -4.02 10.52 6.05
CA ALA A 33 -2.85 11.38 6.13
C ALA A 33 -2.98 12.43 7.26
N ASN A 34 -4.15 13.06 7.41
CA ASN A 34 -4.39 14.01 8.48
C ASN A 34 -4.32 13.36 9.88
N ILE A 35 -4.79 12.12 10.03
CA ILE A 35 -4.64 11.37 11.29
C ILE A 35 -3.16 11.14 11.57
N ALA A 36 -2.39 10.59 10.63
CA ALA A 36 -0.97 10.34 10.79
C ALA A 36 -0.19 11.63 11.18
N ALA A 37 -0.52 12.76 10.55
CA ALA A 37 0.10 14.06 10.85
C ALA A 37 -0.06 14.50 12.30
N ARG A 38 -1.24 14.28 12.90
CA ARG A 38 -1.51 14.65 14.30
C ARG A 38 -0.56 13.97 15.29
N TYR A 39 -0.08 12.78 14.95
CA TYR A 39 0.83 11.98 15.77
C TYR A 39 2.29 12.02 15.29
N GLY A 40 2.61 12.86 14.29
CA GLY A 40 3.96 12.97 13.74
C GLY A 40 4.42 11.72 12.98
N ILE A 41 3.49 10.91 12.48
CA ILE A 41 3.79 9.69 11.74
C ILE A 41 3.98 10.01 10.26
N ARG A 42 5.14 9.63 9.73
CA ARG A 42 5.42 9.65 8.28
C ARG A 42 4.78 8.44 7.61
N ILE A 43 4.16 8.67 6.46
CA ILE A 43 3.47 7.63 5.71
C ILE A 43 3.94 7.59 4.26
N THR A 44 4.01 6.39 3.69
CA THR A 44 4.21 6.19 2.25
C THR A 44 2.93 5.64 1.65
N LEU A 45 2.31 6.38 0.73
CA LEU A 45 1.08 6.00 0.05
C LEU A 45 1.38 5.60 -1.40
N PHE A 46 1.01 4.38 -1.78
CA PHE A 46 1.19 3.86 -3.13
C PHE A 46 -0.08 4.09 -3.94
N PHE A 47 -0.01 5.02 -4.90
CA PHE A 47 -1.15 5.40 -5.72
C PHE A 47 -1.16 4.68 -7.06
N THR A 48 -2.35 4.24 -7.50
CA THR A 48 -2.53 3.89 -8.90
C THR A 48 -2.40 5.14 -9.76
N GLY A 49 -1.79 5.01 -10.95
CA GLY A 49 -1.67 6.15 -11.88
C GLY A 49 -3.03 6.74 -12.26
N LYS A 50 -4.05 5.88 -12.32
CA LYS A 50 -5.42 6.30 -12.64
C LYS A 50 -6.08 7.10 -11.50
N ALA A 51 -5.74 6.85 -10.23
CA ALA A 51 -6.20 7.68 -9.11
C ALA A 51 -5.75 9.14 -9.27
N CYS A 52 -4.49 9.32 -9.69
CA CYS A 52 -3.95 10.66 -9.95
C CYS A 52 -4.72 11.40 -11.06
N LEU A 53 -5.15 10.69 -12.11
CA LEU A 53 -5.90 11.29 -13.22
C LEU A 53 -7.37 11.54 -12.88
N GLU A 54 -7.98 10.72 -12.05
CA GLU A 54 -9.40 10.86 -11.67
C GLU A 54 -9.62 11.91 -10.57
N GLU A 55 -8.63 12.09 -9.66
CA GLU A 55 -8.75 13.00 -8.52
C GLU A 55 -7.46 13.84 -8.31
N PRO A 56 -7.01 14.58 -9.34
CA PRO A 56 -5.69 15.22 -9.36
C PRO A 56 -5.48 16.21 -8.20
N ASP A 57 -6.48 17.03 -7.89
CA ASP A 57 -6.36 18.05 -6.84
C ASP A 57 -6.22 17.44 -5.44
N ALA A 58 -6.91 16.33 -5.19
CA ALA A 58 -6.83 15.65 -3.90
C ALA A 58 -5.47 14.94 -3.76
N VAL A 59 -5.00 14.25 -4.81
CA VAL A 59 -3.68 13.61 -4.82
C VAL A 59 -2.57 14.65 -4.66
N LYS A 60 -2.69 15.80 -5.35
CA LYS A 60 -1.71 16.88 -5.20
C LYS A 60 -1.66 17.40 -3.76
N ARG A 61 -2.80 17.64 -3.12
CA ARG A 61 -2.83 18.06 -1.70
C ARG A 61 -2.13 17.08 -0.79
N ILE A 62 -2.37 15.75 -0.96
CA ILE A 62 -1.67 14.72 -0.19
C ILE A 62 -0.17 14.75 -0.45
N ALA A 63 0.24 14.86 -1.72
CA ALA A 63 1.65 14.93 -2.10
C ALA A 63 2.37 16.17 -1.53
N ASP A 64 1.66 17.27 -1.31
CA ASP A 64 2.22 18.48 -0.73
C ASP A 64 2.31 18.42 0.82
N MET A 65 1.73 17.42 1.47
CA MET A 65 1.86 17.21 2.92
C MET A 65 3.31 16.76 3.26
N PRO A 66 3.99 17.44 4.21
CA PRO A 66 5.41 17.18 4.48
C PRO A 66 5.71 15.82 5.12
N HIS A 67 4.71 15.11 5.60
CA HIS A 67 4.82 13.78 6.20
C HIS A 67 4.38 12.64 5.25
N CYS A 68 3.98 12.98 4.00
CA CYS A 68 3.53 12.02 3.01
C CYS A 68 4.56 11.81 1.90
N GLU A 69 4.93 10.56 1.68
CA GLU A 69 5.64 10.10 0.50
C GLU A 69 4.64 9.44 -0.47
N ILE A 70 4.80 9.71 -1.77
CA ILE A 70 3.99 9.11 -2.83
C ILE A 70 4.81 8.05 -3.56
N GLY A 71 4.24 6.84 -3.69
CA GLY A 71 4.77 5.74 -4.48
C GLY A 71 3.82 5.31 -5.60
N GLY A 72 4.31 4.45 -6.49
CA GLY A 72 3.51 3.88 -7.58
C GLY A 72 2.87 2.53 -7.22
N HIS A 73 1.63 2.30 -7.72
CA HIS A 73 0.84 1.10 -7.44
C HIS A 73 0.15 0.52 -8.70
N THR A 74 0.89 0.38 -9.80
CA THR A 74 0.35 0.06 -11.13
C THR A 74 -0.57 1.16 -11.69
N PHE A 75 -0.96 1.08 -12.98
CA PHE A 75 -1.78 2.14 -13.55
C PHE A 75 -3.25 2.06 -13.10
N ALA A 76 -3.86 0.87 -13.12
CA ALA A 76 -5.29 0.70 -12.86
C ALA A 76 -5.63 -0.53 -12.01
N ALA A 77 -4.71 -0.98 -11.16
CA ALA A 77 -4.90 -2.16 -10.28
C ALA A 77 -5.40 -3.41 -11.04
N PHE A 78 -4.89 -3.62 -12.25
CA PHE A 78 -5.29 -4.73 -13.14
C PHE A 78 -6.80 -4.82 -13.43
N ARG A 79 -7.53 -3.70 -13.36
CA ARG A 79 -8.98 -3.66 -13.61
C ARG A 79 -9.36 -3.35 -15.06
N ASP A 80 -8.39 -3.09 -15.92
CA ASP A 80 -8.62 -2.92 -17.34
C ASP A 80 -8.95 -4.26 -18.03
N PRO A 81 -9.65 -4.24 -19.19
CA PRO A 81 -10.04 -5.46 -19.89
C PRO A 81 -8.84 -6.33 -20.33
N TRP A 82 -7.71 -5.69 -20.69
CA TRP A 82 -6.52 -6.39 -21.16
C TRP A 82 -5.86 -7.20 -20.05
N SER A 83 -5.78 -6.69 -18.84
CA SER A 83 -5.24 -7.44 -17.69
C SER A 83 -6.00 -8.72 -17.42
N ARG A 84 -7.34 -8.74 -17.64
CA ARG A 84 -8.15 -9.96 -17.52
C ARG A 84 -7.82 -10.95 -18.63
N ILE A 85 -7.67 -10.47 -19.87
CA ILE A 85 -7.29 -11.30 -21.02
C ILE A 85 -5.91 -11.88 -20.80
N TYR A 86 -4.93 -11.07 -20.38
CA TYR A 86 -3.58 -11.53 -20.11
C TYR A 86 -3.53 -12.57 -19.00
N LYS A 87 -4.26 -12.36 -17.91
CA LYS A 87 -4.34 -13.34 -16.82
C LYS A 87 -4.86 -14.70 -17.32
N LYS A 88 -5.86 -14.68 -18.22
CA LYS A 88 -6.42 -15.91 -18.82
C LYS A 88 -5.45 -16.59 -19.79
N LEU A 89 -4.73 -15.84 -20.61
CA LEU A 89 -3.89 -16.39 -21.68
C LEU A 89 -2.45 -16.65 -21.24
N LEU A 90 -1.91 -15.84 -20.32
CA LEU A 90 -0.49 -15.82 -19.93
C LEU A 90 -0.26 -16.15 -18.44
N GLY A 91 -1.34 -16.38 -17.68
CA GLY A 91 -1.26 -16.65 -16.25
C GLY A 91 -0.95 -15.43 -15.37
N THR A 92 -0.66 -14.27 -15.96
CA THR A 92 -0.34 -13.04 -15.25
C THR A 92 -1.15 -11.85 -15.79
N PRO A 93 -1.66 -10.94 -14.94
CA PRO A 93 -2.36 -9.75 -15.38
C PRO A 93 -1.46 -8.71 -16.06
N TRP A 94 -0.14 -8.83 -15.88
CA TRP A 94 0.85 -7.93 -16.48
C TRP A 94 0.94 -8.04 -18.02
N GLY A 95 0.53 -9.19 -18.59
CA GLY A 95 0.75 -9.45 -20.00
C GLY A 95 2.24 -9.74 -20.31
N ARG A 96 2.70 -9.27 -21.47
CA ARG A 96 4.11 -9.33 -21.87
C ARG A 96 4.91 -8.16 -21.29
N GLU A 97 6.22 -8.27 -21.29
CA GLU A 97 7.15 -7.22 -20.83
C GLU A 97 6.78 -5.80 -21.34
N VAL A 98 6.45 -5.67 -22.61
CA VAL A 98 6.08 -4.36 -23.20
C VAL A 98 4.85 -3.73 -22.55
N HIS A 99 3.90 -4.54 -22.11
CA HIS A 99 2.68 -4.05 -21.45
C HIS A 99 2.99 -3.63 -20.02
N GLN A 100 3.79 -4.40 -19.30
CA GLN A 100 4.26 -4.05 -17.96
C GLN A 100 5.08 -2.78 -17.98
N ARG A 101 6.01 -2.63 -18.92
CA ARG A 101 6.81 -1.41 -19.12
C ARG A 101 5.91 -0.18 -19.34
N ARG A 102 4.86 -0.31 -20.16
CA ARG A 102 3.90 0.78 -20.43
C ARG A 102 3.08 1.13 -19.18
N ASP A 103 2.65 0.14 -18.41
CA ASP A 103 1.89 0.37 -17.18
C ASP A 103 2.74 1.14 -16.16
N ILE A 104 3.99 0.70 -15.92
CA ILE A 104 4.94 1.38 -15.04
C ILE A 104 5.19 2.82 -15.50
N ALA A 105 5.54 3.03 -16.78
CA ALA A 105 5.80 4.35 -17.32
C ALA A 105 4.58 5.27 -17.17
N LYS A 106 3.39 4.79 -17.56
CA LYS A 106 2.15 5.55 -17.46
C LYS A 106 1.78 5.91 -16.03
N THR A 107 2.05 5.02 -15.07
CA THR A 107 1.84 5.29 -13.63
C THR A 107 2.75 6.42 -13.17
N ILE A 108 4.05 6.33 -13.46
CA ILE A 108 5.05 7.34 -13.08
C ILE A 108 4.71 8.70 -13.70
N GLU A 109 4.41 8.74 -15.02
CA GLU A 109 4.00 9.94 -15.72
C GLU A 109 2.76 10.58 -15.11
N SER A 110 1.74 9.78 -14.79
CA SER A 110 0.50 10.26 -14.16
C SER A 110 0.76 10.88 -12.79
N ILE A 111 1.57 10.22 -11.95
CA ILE A 111 1.94 10.76 -10.64
C ILE A 111 2.74 12.05 -10.81
N GLN A 112 3.76 12.06 -11.67
CA GLN A 112 4.62 13.21 -11.88
C GLN A 112 3.85 14.40 -12.47
N SER A 113 2.91 14.18 -13.39
CA SER A 113 2.11 15.25 -14.01
C SER A 113 1.22 15.98 -13.01
N VAL A 114 0.72 15.26 -11.99
CA VAL A 114 -0.18 15.80 -10.97
C VAL A 114 0.60 16.39 -9.79
N THR A 115 1.63 15.70 -9.32
CA THR A 115 2.34 16.07 -8.10
C THR A 115 3.58 16.93 -8.34
N GLY A 116 4.13 16.94 -9.56
CA GLY A 116 5.43 17.52 -9.90
C GLY A 116 6.62 16.70 -9.34
N LYS A 117 6.38 15.61 -8.62
CA LYS A 117 7.40 14.83 -7.95
C LYS A 117 7.75 13.56 -8.73
N ARG A 118 9.04 13.21 -8.75
CA ARG A 118 9.49 11.89 -9.19
C ARG A 118 9.35 10.91 -8.02
N ILE A 119 8.88 9.71 -8.30
CA ILE A 119 8.79 8.64 -7.32
C ILE A 119 10.00 7.71 -7.41
N SER A 120 10.42 7.18 -6.27
CA SER A 120 11.50 6.18 -6.15
C SER A 120 11.03 4.89 -5.47
N VAL A 121 9.77 4.84 -5.05
CA VAL A 121 9.19 3.73 -4.30
C VAL A 121 8.00 3.14 -5.06
N TRP A 122 7.84 1.81 -4.97
CA TRP A 122 6.83 1.08 -5.72
C TRP A 122 6.27 -0.10 -4.92
N ARG A 123 4.97 -0.35 -5.10
CA ARG A 123 4.31 -1.60 -4.70
C ARG A 123 3.42 -2.09 -5.84
N ASN A 124 3.58 -3.34 -6.25
CA ASN A 124 2.69 -3.93 -7.24
C ASN A 124 1.32 -4.23 -6.63
N HIS A 125 0.25 -3.92 -7.35
CA HIS A 125 -1.08 -4.30 -6.91
C HIS A 125 -1.17 -5.82 -6.68
N SER A 126 -1.71 -6.21 -5.51
CA SER A 126 -1.77 -7.61 -5.06
C SER A 126 -0.39 -8.31 -5.04
N TYR A 127 0.71 -7.56 -4.91
CA TYR A 127 2.09 -8.07 -4.86
C TYR A 127 2.52 -8.88 -6.09
N ILE A 128 1.78 -8.78 -7.21
CA ILE A 128 2.02 -9.61 -8.40
C ILE A 128 3.25 -9.12 -9.14
N GLN A 129 4.23 -10.01 -9.27
CA GLN A 129 5.48 -9.79 -9.99
C GLN A 129 5.65 -10.80 -11.13
N THR A 130 6.51 -10.47 -12.08
CA THR A 130 7.05 -11.36 -13.10
C THR A 130 8.58 -11.37 -13.00
N ALA A 131 9.25 -12.25 -13.72
CA ALA A 131 10.71 -12.27 -13.76
C ALA A 131 11.32 -10.94 -14.27
N ASP A 132 10.57 -10.16 -15.06
CA ASP A 132 11.01 -8.89 -15.61
C ASP A 132 10.76 -7.70 -14.68
N THR A 133 9.90 -7.83 -13.67
CA THR A 133 9.40 -6.70 -12.86
C THR A 133 10.52 -5.86 -12.27
N SER A 134 11.47 -6.48 -11.57
CA SER A 134 12.57 -5.74 -10.92
C SER A 134 13.43 -4.99 -11.94
N ARG A 135 13.78 -5.62 -13.06
CA ARG A 135 14.55 -4.98 -14.13
C ARG A 135 13.82 -3.79 -14.76
N LEU A 136 12.50 -3.89 -14.93
CA LEU A 136 11.69 -2.81 -15.49
C LEU A 136 11.57 -1.64 -14.52
N LEU A 137 11.39 -1.89 -13.23
CA LEU A 137 11.36 -0.88 -12.18
C LEU A 137 12.72 -0.19 -12.04
N GLU A 138 13.82 -0.93 -12.07
CA GLU A 138 15.18 -0.38 -12.09
C GLU A 138 15.39 0.56 -13.28
N SER A 139 14.97 0.14 -14.49
CA SER A 139 15.04 0.98 -15.70
C SER A 139 14.19 2.25 -15.60
N ALA A 140 13.19 2.25 -14.75
CA ALA A 140 12.31 3.39 -14.46
C ALA A 140 12.78 4.25 -13.27
N ALA A 141 14.01 4.03 -12.77
CA ALA A 141 14.63 4.71 -11.63
C ALA A 141 13.90 4.51 -10.28
N ILE A 142 13.13 3.44 -10.15
CA ILE A 142 12.62 2.99 -8.86
C ILE A 142 13.76 2.37 -8.06
N GLN A 143 13.85 2.67 -6.78
CA GLN A 143 14.92 2.21 -5.88
C GLN A 143 14.42 1.26 -4.79
N TRP A 144 13.14 1.36 -4.43
CA TRP A 144 12.54 0.57 -3.39
C TRP A 144 11.25 -0.10 -3.87
N VAL A 145 11.10 -1.36 -3.53
CA VAL A 145 9.85 -2.12 -3.70
C VAL A 145 9.38 -2.67 -2.36
N SER A 146 8.07 -2.80 -2.19
CA SER A 146 7.48 -3.36 -0.97
C SER A 146 6.36 -4.36 -1.35
N ASP A 147 6.77 -5.47 -1.94
CA ASP A 147 5.88 -6.49 -2.54
C ASP A 147 5.89 -7.83 -1.81
N GLU A 148 6.77 -8.00 -0.80
CA GLU A 148 6.87 -9.24 -0.05
C GLU A 148 6.12 -9.12 1.29
N VAL A 149 5.18 -10.02 1.55
CA VAL A 149 4.59 -10.18 2.89
C VAL A 149 5.36 -11.28 3.61
N ASN A 150 6.17 -10.89 4.60
CA ASN A 150 7.01 -11.84 5.33
C ASN A 150 7.16 -11.44 6.81
N PRO A 151 6.38 -12.06 7.72
CA PRO A 151 6.36 -11.68 9.12
C PRO A 151 7.65 -12.06 9.89
N THR A 152 8.57 -12.78 9.28
CA THR A 152 9.83 -13.20 9.90
C THR A 152 11.05 -12.37 9.48
N LYS A 153 10.91 -11.54 8.42
CA LYS A 153 11.98 -10.72 7.87
C LYS A 153 11.89 -9.30 8.43
N TYR A 154 12.86 -8.87 9.21
CA TYR A 154 12.84 -7.58 9.95
C TYR A 154 13.76 -6.52 9.34
N SER A 155 14.35 -6.79 8.19
CA SER A 155 15.22 -5.87 7.46
C SER A 155 14.94 -5.91 5.98
N TRP A 156 15.35 -4.85 5.28
CA TRP A 156 15.35 -4.83 3.82
C TRP A 156 16.45 -5.74 3.23
N GLU A 157 16.27 -6.11 1.98
CA GLU A 157 17.28 -6.83 1.21
C GLU A 157 17.50 -6.18 -0.16
N ARG A 158 18.63 -6.48 -0.76
CA ARG A 158 18.96 -6.02 -2.11
C ARG A 158 18.50 -7.07 -3.13
N LEU A 159 17.63 -6.66 -4.06
CA LEU A 159 17.17 -7.52 -5.16
C LEU A 159 18.05 -7.39 -6.40
N SER A 160 18.58 -6.16 -6.66
CA SER A 160 19.49 -5.86 -7.76
C SER A 160 20.46 -4.75 -7.33
N PRO A 161 21.46 -4.35 -8.13
CA PRO A 161 22.34 -3.25 -7.79
C PRO A 161 21.63 -1.95 -7.38
N ALA A 162 20.48 -1.64 -7.96
CA ALA A 162 19.73 -0.41 -7.68
C ALA A 162 18.41 -0.63 -6.91
N ILE A 163 17.85 -1.85 -6.88
CA ILE A 163 16.56 -2.15 -6.22
C ILE A 163 16.77 -2.78 -4.84
N ARG A 164 16.06 -2.24 -3.85
CA ARG A 164 15.93 -2.77 -2.49
C ARG A 164 14.49 -3.21 -2.25
N SER A 165 14.30 -4.29 -1.52
CA SER A 165 12.99 -4.79 -1.08
C SER A 165 12.81 -4.55 0.40
N LEU A 166 11.72 -3.87 0.76
CA LEU A 166 11.28 -3.70 2.14
C LEU A 166 10.07 -4.61 2.38
N PRO A 167 10.21 -5.72 3.11
CA PRO A 167 9.11 -6.63 3.36
C PRO A 167 8.05 -6.00 4.27
N ILE A 168 6.77 -6.30 4.00
CA ILE A 168 5.66 -6.05 4.89
C ILE A 168 5.70 -7.16 5.95
N ASN A 169 5.97 -6.83 7.19
CA ASN A 169 6.23 -7.81 8.25
C ASN A 169 5.31 -7.72 9.47
N VAL A 170 4.40 -6.74 9.45
CA VAL A 170 3.20 -6.70 10.29
C VAL A 170 2.04 -7.22 9.46
N GLN A 171 1.11 -7.98 10.06
CA GLN A 171 -0.01 -8.57 9.33
C GLN A 171 -0.83 -7.50 8.60
N PRO A 172 -0.90 -7.53 7.24
CA PRO A 172 -1.70 -6.57 6.48
C PRO A 172 -3.18 -6.64 6.85
N ASP A 173 -3.84 -5.50 6.97
CA ASP A 173 -5.24 -5.38 7.35
C ASP A 173 -6.19 -6.08 6.36
N HIS A 174 -5.99 -5.87 5.06
CA HIS A 174 -6.89 -6.39 4.02
C HIS A 174 -7.03 -7.91 4.06
N GLU A 175 -5.96 -8.65 4.35
CA GLU A 175 -5.92 -10.10 4.43
C GLU A 175 -6.39 -10.65 5.79
N HIS A 176 -6.17 -9.90 6.89
CA HIS A 176 -6.34 -10.41 8.25
C HIS A 176 -7.52 -9.81 9.01
N LEU A 177 -8.11 -8.72 8.52
CA LEU A 177 -9.19 -8.02 9.21
C LEU A 177 -10.57 -8.53 8.77
N LEU A 178 -11.47 -8.71 9.73
CA LEU A 178 -12.89 -8.88 9.48
C LEU A 178 -13.52 -7.52 9.18
N HIS A 179 -13.75 -7.19 7.90
CA HIS A 179 -14.34 -5.94 7.45
C HIS A 179 -15.16 -6.12 6.16
N GLY A 180 -15.99 -5.14 5.82
CA GLY A 180 -16.77 -5.14 4.61
C GLY A 180 -17.59 -6.42 4.42
N LYS A 181 -17.38 -7.14 3.30
CA LYS A 181 -18.10 -8.38 3.01
C LYS A 181 -17.88 -9.51 4.03
N TYR A 182 -16.77 -9.48 4.76
CA TYR A 182 -16.43 -10.52 5.74
C TYR A 182 -17.19 -10.36 7.05
N GLN A 183 -17.74 -9.18 7.34
CA GLN A 183 -18.57 -8.91 8.53
C GLN A 183 -20.02 -9.39 8.36
N ASN A 184 -20.49 -9.63 7.13
CA ASN A 184 -21.92 -9.83 6.85
C ASN A 184 -22.43 -11.28 6.97
N GLY A 185 -21.64 -12.20 7.52
CA GLY A 185 -22.08 -13.61 7.76
C GLY A 185 -22.37 -14.45 6.51
N LYS A 186 -22.28 -13.87 5.30
CA LYS A 186 -22.53 -14.56 4.01
C LYS A 186 -21.26 -15.14 3.38
N THR A 187 -20.12 -14.97 4.03
CA THR A 187 -18.81 -15.44 3.52
C THR A 187 -18.56 -16.87 3.96
N LYS A 188 -18.06 -17.72 3.06
CA LYS A 188 -17.69 -19.10 3.38
C LYS A 188 -16.67 -19.14 4.53
N PRO A 189 -16.82 -20.06 5.50
CA PRO A 189 -15.93 -20.16 6.66
C PRO A 189 -14.42 -20.22 6.30
N SER A 190 -14.06 -20.95 5.25
CA SER A 190 -12.67 -21.05 4.77
C SER A 190 -12.03 -19.72 4.34
N ARG A 191 -12.82 -18.69 4.06
CA ARG A 191 -12.32 -17.34 3.74
C ARG A 191 -12.22 -16.42 4.95
N LEU A 192 -12.72 -16.88 6.11
CA LEU A 192 -12.63 -16.19 7.39
C LEU A 192 -11.45 -16.67 8.22
N GLU A 193 -10.86 -17.81 7.82
CA GLU A 193 -9.72 -18.40 8.52
C GLU A 193 -8.56 -17.40 8.61
N GLY A 194 -8.05 -17.19 9.82
CA GLY A 194 -6.97 -16.24 10.11
C GLY A 194 -7.39 -14.78 10.13
N ARG A 195 -8.70 -14.46 9.96
CA ARG A 195 -9.20 -13.09 10.10
C ARG A 195 -9.69 -12.82 11.50
N VAL A 196 -9.36 -11.66 12.00
CA VAL A 196 -9.66 -11.24 13.39
C VAL A 196 -10.48 -9.94 13.40
N SER A 197 -11.06 -9.59 14.54
CA SER A 197 -11.72 -8.30 14.75
C SER A 197 -10.72 -7.14 14.62
N ILE A 198 -11.24 -5.92 14.46
CA ILE A 198 -10.39 -4.72 14.35
C ILE A 198 -9.56 -4.52 15.63
N THR A 199 -10.14 -4.75 16.80
CA THR A 199 -9.44 -4.64 18.09
C THR A 199 -8.30 -5.65 18.20
N GLU A 200 -8.57 -6.92 17.88
CA GLU A 200 -7.54 -7.98 17.89
C GLU A 200 -6.44 -7.69 16.87
N TRP A 201 -6.80 -7.15 15.70
CA TRP A 201 -5.80 -6.79 14.68
C TRP A 201 -4.86 -5.68 15.17
N VAL A 202 -5.39 -4.65 15.84
CA VAL A 202 -4.57 -3.58 16.44
C VAL A 202 -3.61 -4.15 17.48
N GLU A 203 -4.10 -4.99 18.39
CA GLU A 203 -3.26 -5.66 19.40
C GLU A 203 -2.14 -6.50 18.77
N LEU A 204 -2.47 -7.27 17.74
CA LEU A 204 -1.48 -8.08 16.99
C LEU A 204 -0.43 -7.18 16.30
N ALA A 205 -0.87 -6.07 15.69
CA ALA A 205 0.02 -5.12 15.03
C ALA A 205 0.96 -4.44 16.04
N GLN A 206 0.43 -3.98 17.17
CA GLN A 206 1.22 -3.36 18.26
C GLN A 206 2.25 -4.34 18.82
N ASN A 207 1.85 -5.57 19.14
CA ASN A 207 2.74 -6.62 19.64
C ASN A 207 3.84 -6.97 18.63
N LYS A 208 3.48 -7.01 17.35
CA LYS A 208 4.44 -7.28 16.27
C LYS A 208 5.46 -6.15 16.11
N VAL A 209 4.99 -4.91 16.13
CA VAL A 209 5.87 -3.72 16.12
C VAL A 209 6.86 -3.75 17.28
N GLN A 210 6.39 -4.03 18.50
CA GLN A 210 7.27 -4.13 19.68
C GLN A 210 8.31 -5.24 19.51
N THR A 211 7.90 -6.41 19.01
CA THR A 211 8.81 -7.53 18.77
C THR A 211 9.92 -7.17 17.78
N ILE A 212 9.53 -6.56 16.65
CA ILE A 212 10.48 -6.17 15.60
C ILE A 212 11.42 -5.07 16.08
N THR A 213 10.89 -4.06 16.77
CA THR A 213 11.70 -2.92 17.25
C THR A 213 12.65 -3.33 18.38
N LYS A 214 12.26 -4.24 19.27
CA LYS A 214 13.16 -4.85 20.27
C LYS A 214 14.31 -5.63 19.62
N ALA A 215 14.08 -6.20 18.46
CA ALA A 215 15.11 -6.87 17.66
C ALA A 215 15.94 -5.89 16.78
N ASN A 216 15.82 -4.58 16.99
CA ASN A 216 16.44 -3.53 16.18
C ASN A 216 16.05 -3.60 14.68
N GLY A 217 14.89 -4.17 14.37
CA GLY A 217 14.36 -4.30 13.03
C GLY A 217 13.54 -3.09 12.59
N ILE A 218 13.01 -3.19 11.35
CA ILE A 218 12.13 -2.23 10.73
C ILE A 218 10.74 -2.84 10.66
N ALA A 219 9.79 -2.32 11.43
CA ALA A 219 8.40 -2.74 11.36
C ALA A 219 7.72 -2.03 10.19
N THR A 220 7.40 -2.77 9.14
CA THR A 220 6.69 -2.26 7.96
C THR A 220 5.23 -2.67 8.05
N ILE A 221 4.37 -1.66 8.17
CA ILE A 221 2.94 -1.81 8.40
C ILE A 221 2.21 -1.40 7.11
N LEU A 222 1.39 -2.30 6.58
CA LEU A 222 0.46 -1.98 5.49
C LEU A 222 -0.95 -1.84 6.07
N VAL A 223 -1.50 -0.63 5.95
CA VAL A 223 -2.83 -0.26 6.42
C VAL A 223 -3.55 0.48 5.30
N HIS A 224 -4.63 -0.09 4.79
CA HIS A 224 -5.41 0.52 3.71
C HIS A 224 -6.40 1.55 4.27
N PRO A 225 -6.41 2.80 3.77
CA PRO A 225 -7.40 3.80 4.19
C PRO A 225 -8.85 3.30 4.10
N LEU A 226 -9.18 2.55 3.03
CA LEU A 226 -10.50 1.98 2.85
C LEU A 226 -10.84 0.93 3.92
N CYS A 227 -9.91 0.03 4.25
CA CYS A 227 -10.15 -1.04 5.24
C CYS A 227 -10.42 -0.45 6.63
N MET A 228 -9.66 0.56 7.03
CA MET A 228 -9.84 1.25 8.30
C MET A 228 -11.17 2.00 8.36
N GLU A 229 -11.55 2.70 7.28
CA GLU A 229 -12.83 3.40 7.24
C GLU A 229 -14.02 2.46 7.39
N ILE A 230 -14.03 1.34 6.66
CA ILE A 230 -15.16 0.39 6.70
C ILE A 230 -15.16 -0.52 7.92
N ALA A 231 -14.04 -0.63 8.63
CA ALA A 231 -13.97 -1.41 9.86
C ALA A 231 -14.58 -0.64 11.05
N ASP A 232 -14.17 0.61 11.27
CA ASP A 232 -14.57 1.41 12.43
C ASP A 232 -14.49 2.93 12.22
N GLY A 233 -14.45 3.42 10.97
CA GLY A 233 -14.33 4.86 10.70
C GLY A 233 -12.94 5.44 10.97
N MET A 234 -11.88 4.63 10.93
CA MET A 234 -10.47 4.95 11.18
C MET A 234 -10.08 5.14 12.67
N GLU A 235 -10.93 4.77 13.63
CA GLU A 235 -10.60 4.87 15.06
C GLU A 235 -9.38 4.00 15.41
N ALA A 236 -9.34 2.76 14.92
CA ALA A 236 -8.21 1.85 15.09
C ALA A 236 -6.91 2.35 14.45
N PHE A 237 -7.01 3.04 13.31
CA PHE A 237 -5.83 3.65 12.71
C PHE A 237 -5.30 4.80 13.56
N GLU A 238 -6.18 5.60 14.15
CA GLU A 238 -5.79 6.67 15.07
C GLU A 238 -5.13 6.10 16.33
N GLU A 239 -5.71 5.04 16.93
CA GLU A 239 -5.09 4.31 18.06
C GLU A 239 -3.69 3.78 17.69
N LEU A 240 -3.56 3.18 16.51
CA LEU A 240 -2.26 2.71 16.02
C LEU A 240 -1.26 3.85 15.86
N CYS A 241 -1.65 5.01 15.31
CA CYS A 241 -0.78 6.18 15.19
C CYS A 241 -0.33 6.70 16.56
N GLN A 242 -1.24 6.75 17.53
CA GLN A 242 -0.92 7.13 18.91
C GLN A 242 0.11 6.17 19.53
N PHE A 243 -0.10 4.87 19.36
CA PHE A 243 0.87 3.86 19.83
C PHE A 243 2.23 4.00 19.15
N LEU A 244 2.26 4.35 17.87
CA LEU A 244 3.50 4.47 17.09
C LEU A 244 4.30 5.74 17.38
N GLN A 245 3.69 6.77 17.97
CA GLN A 245 4.30 8.08 18.22
C GLN A 245 5.70 8.02 18.88
N PRO A 246 5.98 7.17 19.90
CA PRO A 246 7.30 7.13 20.53
C PRO A 246 8.38 6.40 19.69
N PHE A 247 8.01 5.75 18.58
CA PHE A 247 8.98 5.02 17.77
C PHE A 247 9.57 5.91 16.67
N PRO A 248 10.88 5.83 16.40
CA PRO A 248 11.45 6.44 15.20
C PRO A 248 10.73 5.94 13.95
N ASN A 249 10.25 6.86 13.12
CA ASN A 249 9.52 6.53 11.90
C ASN A 249 10.14 7.19 10.67
N CYS A 250 10.00 6.54 9.50
CA CYS A 250 10.56 6.99 8.24
C CYS A 250 9.65 6.64 7.06
N TRP A 251 9.90 7.26 5.92
CA TRP A 251 9.37 6.82 4.64
C TRP A 251 10.08 5.56 4.12
N VAL A 252 9.46 4.89 3.14
CA VAL A 252 10.08 3.73 2.47
C VAL A 252 11.41 4.12 1.82
N SER A 253 11.50 5.31 1.21
CA SER A 253 12.74 5.77 0.56
C SER A 253 13.88 6.10 1.52
N GLU A 254 13.60 6.31 2.80
CA GLU A 254 14.59 6.67 3.82
C GLU A 254 15.09 5.47 4.64
N VAL A 255 14.55 4.29 4.40
CA VAL A 255 14.97 3.09 5.11
C VAL A 255 16.43 2.78 4.84
N GLY A 256 17.24 2.78 5.88
CA GLY A 256 18.71 2.54 5.79
C GLY A 256 19.53 3.73 5.31
N ALA A 257 18.96 4.95 5.39
CA ALA A 257 19.71 6.21 5.22
C ALA A 257 20.48 6.59 6.48
#